data_907b1ede32d6eac40039e0c27afe926f
#
_entry.id   907b1ede32d6eac40039e0c27afe926f
#
_cell.length_a   1.000
_cell.length_b   1.000
_cell.length_c   1.000
_cell.angle_alpha   90.00
_cell.angle_beta   90.00
_cell.angle_gamma   90.00
#
_symmetry.space_group_name_H-M   'P 1'
#
loop_
_entity.id
_entity.type
_entity.pdbx_description
1 polymer ?
#
loop_
_entity_poly.entity_id
_entity_poly.type
_entity_poly.pdbx_seq_one_letter_code
_entity_poly.pdbx_strand_id
1 'polypeptide(L)'
;MSFTDRGVHTSTTAPDAGKRPAAVAAEWRVIPGTEGLYFVSDDGRVSSKPRFGTKGGVLKGGLNTDGYPQVALWVGGEGRNIPIHRLVLGLFVGPPGDGQEARHLDGSRTNNRLDNLAWGTSSENSMDSVRHGTHPLLVGDECHRGHPLDEVNTMIEANGRRCRECKRIYSREYKRAARRRYLAQEALGS
;
A
#
# COMPACT_ATOMS: atom_id res chain seq x y z
N MET A 1 -7.35 -4.94 58.29
CA MET A 1 -6.78 -3.82 57.51
C MET A 1 -6.58 -4.32 56.10
N SER A 2 -7.53 -4.02 55.21
CA SER A 2 -7.55 -4.53 53.84
C SER A 2 -7.01 -3.45 52.90
N PHE A 3 -5.94 -3.76 52.19
CA PHE A 3 -5.47 -2.91 51.09
C PHE A 3 -6.01 -3.47 49.78
N THR A 4 -6.90 -2.73 49.16
CA THR A 4 -7.38 -2.96 47.79
C THR A 4 -6.42 -2.27 46.83
N ASP A 5 -5.66 -3.07 46.09
CA ASP A 5 -4.82 -2.63 44.99
C ASP A 5 -5.72 -2.38 43.77
N ARG A 6 -5.83 -1.11 43.34
CA ARG A 6 -6.52 -0.72 42.10
C ARG A 6 -5.48 -0.69 40.98
N GLY A 7 -5.51 -1.72 40.15
CA GLY A 7 -4.74 -1.78 38.92
C GLY A 7 -5.03 -0.58 38.01
N VAL A 8 -4.01 0.22 37.77
CA VAL A 8 -4.02 1.31 36.77
C VAL A 8 -3.86 0.70 35.40
N HIS A 9 -4.95 0.60 34.65
CA HIS A 9 -4.88 0.31 33.21
C HIS A 9 -4.29 1.53 32.48
N THR A 10 -3.00 1.49 32.17
CA THR A 10 -2.37 2.41 31.22
C THR A 10 -2.80 2.02 29.82
N SER A 11 -3.79 2.71 29.30
CA SER A 11 -4.15 2.67 27.88
C SER A 11 -3.01 3.28 27.08
N THR A 12 -2.20 2.45 26.45
CA THR A 12 -1.18 2.90 25.50
C THR A 12 -1.89 3.28 24.20
N THR A 13 -2.29 4.54 24.10
CA THR A 13 -2.76 5.15 22.86
C THR A 13 -1.59 5.14 21.88
N ALA A 14 -1.77 4.50 20.72
CA ALA A 14 -0.83 4.59 19.61
C ALA A 14 -0.57 6.06 19.28
N PRO A 15 0.68 6.47 18.96
CA PRO A 15 0.95 7.85 18.61
C PRO A 15 0.15 8.22 17.38
N ASP A 16 -0.69 9.24 17.53
CA ASP A 16 -1.35 9.96 16.46
C ASP A 16 -0.28 10.30 15.41
N ALA A 17 -0.49 9.89 14.16
CA ALA A 17 0.40 10.21 13.05
C ALA A 17 0.34 11.73 12.82
N GLY A 18 1.10 12.43 13.65
CA GLY A 18 1.06 13.87 13.84
C GLY A 18 1.28 14.61 12.53
N LYS A 19 0.24 15.28 12.06
CA LYS A 19 0.35 16.37 11.12
C LYS A 19 1.48 17.29 11.58
N ARG A 20 2.59 17.33 10.83
CA ARG A 20 3.69 18.25 11.09
C ARG A 20 3.11 19.66 11.18
N PRO A 21 3.39 20.46 12.23
CA PRO A 21 2.89 21.83 12.32
C PRO A 21 3.36 22.62 11.09
N ALA A 22 2.50 23.48 10.59
CA ALA A 22 2.67 24.23 9.32
C ALA A 22 3.91 25.14 9.22
N ALA A 23 4.77 25.18 10.25
CA ALA A 23 5.91 26.11 10.39
C ALA A 23 7.30 25.46 10.21
N VAL A 24 7.42 24.14 9.96
CA VAL A 24 8.74 23.54 9.74
C VAL A 24 9.06 23.55 8.27
N ALA A 25 10.14 24.29 7.89
CA ALA A 25 10.64 24.31 6.52
C ALA A 25 10.94 22.89 6.05
N ALA A 26 10.58 22.57 4.78
CA ALA A 26 10.86 21.28 4.20
C ALA A 26 12.38 21.02 4.11
N GLU A 27 12.81 19.81 4.47
CA GLU A 27 14.19 19.37 4.24
C GLU A 27 14.35 18.94 2.79
N TRP A 28 15.40 19.45 2.13
CA TRP A 28 15.70 19.15 0.74
C TRP A 28 16.98 18.34 0.60
N ARG A 29 16.95 17.26 -0.17
CA ARG A 29 18.12 16.42 -0.47
C ARG A 29 18.40 16.38 -1.96
N VAL A 30 19.69 16.39 -2.32
CA VAL A 30 20.15 16.25 -3.71
C VAL A 30 19.82 14.85 -4.21
N ILE A 31 19.30 14.75 -5.43
CA ILE A 31 19.07 13.47 -6.09
C ILE A 31 20.39 12.99 -6.69
N PRO A 32 20.89 11.81 -6.29
CA PRO A 32 22.17 11.26 -6.81
C PRO A 32 22.16 11.06 -8.33
N GLY A 33 23.31 11.19 -8.96
CA GLY A 33 23.47 11.03 -10.42
C GLY A 33 22.91 12.19 -11.24
N THR A 34 22.57 13.32 -10.60
CA THR A 34 22.05 14.51 -11.27
C THR A 34 22.98 15.71 -11.21
N GLU A 35 24.25 15.51 -10.83
CA GLU A 35 25.27 16.57 -10.71
C GLU A 35 24.81 17.76 -9.84
N GLY A 36 23.92 17.49 -8.87
CA GLY A 36 23.35 18.49 -7.99
C GLY A 36 22.32 19.41 -8.66
N LEU A 37 21.75 19.02 -9.79
CA LEU A 37 20.74 19.77 -10.52
C LEU A 37 19.33 19.62 -9.96
N TYR A 38 19.02 18.48 -9.34
CA TYR A 38 17.67 18.20 -8.83
C TYR A 38 17.69 17.85 -7.35
N PHE A 39 16.60 18.20 -6.69
CA PHE A 39 16.38 18.01 -5.26
C PHE A 39 14.99 17.45 -5.01
N VAL A 40 14.85 16.66 -3.98
CA VAL A 40 13.55 16.22 -3.45
C VAL A 40 13.42 16.65 -2.00
N SER A 41 12.20 17.01 -1.60
CA SER A 41 11.89 17.39 -0.23
C SER A 41 11.14 16.29 0.51
N ASP A 42 11.22 16.32 1.84
CA ASP A 42 10.49 15.41 2.74
C ASP A 42 8.96 15.57 2.69
N ASP A 43 8.46 16.65 2.09
CA ASP A 43 7.04 16.86 1.82
C ASP A 43 6.60 16.45 0.40
N GLY A 44 7.48 15.76 -0.37
CA GLY A 44 7.15 15.18 -1.66
C GLY A 44 7.22 16.13 -2.85
N ARG A 45 7.90 17.26 -2.74
CA ARG A 45 8.17 18.14 -3.87
C ARG A 45 9.51 17.84 -4.51
N VAL A 46 9.63 18.04 -5.82
CA VAL A 46 10.89 17.92 -6.55
C VAL A 46 11.20 19.27 -7.18
N SER A 47 12.45 19.71 -7.10
CA SER A 47 12.89 20.98 -7.68
C SER A 47 14.16 20.82 -8.50
N SER A 48 14.40 21.76 -9.41
CA SER A 48 15.63 21.84 -10.19
C SER A 48 16.35 23.19 -9.98
N LYS A 49 17.68 23.20 -10.11
CA LYS A 49 18.44 24.44 -10.23
C LYS A 49 18.17 25.12 -11.57
N PRO A 50 18.28 26.46 -11.61
CA PRO A 50 18.34 27.17 -12.87
C PRO A 50 19.54 26.73 -13.71
N ARG A 51 19.36 26.58 -15.02
CA ARG A 51 20.42 26.31 -16.00
C ARG A 51 20.03 26.89 -17.35
N PHE A 52 20.96 26.85 -18.32
CA PHE A 52 20.68 27.34 -19.66
C PHE A 52 19.37 26.74 -20.20
N GLY A 53 18.45 27.62 -20.61
CA GLY A 53 17.14 27.24 -21.13
C GLY A 53 16.08 26.90 -20.07
N THR A 54 16.39 26.89 -18.76
CA THR A 54 15.40 26.60 -17.70
C THR A 54 15.55 27.52 -16.49
N LYS A 55 14.41 28.05 -16.00
CA LYS A 55 14.40 28.94 -14.81
C LYS A 55 14.65 28.20 -13.50
N GLY A 56 14.57 26.86 -13.49
CA GLY A 56 14.59 26.08 -12.27
C GLY A 56 13.28 26.22 -11.45
N GLY A 57 13.30 25.72 -10.20
CA GLY A 57 12.18 25.76 -9.28
C GLY A 57 11.47 24.41 -9.15
N VAL A 58 10.31 24.40 -8.50
CA VAL A 58 9.52 23.21 -8.26
C VAL A 58 8.96 22.67 -9.58
N LEU A 59 9.22 21.39 -9.83
CA LEU A 59 8.78 20.71 -11.05
C LEU A 59 7.31 20.31 -10.95
N LYS A 60 6.58 20.55 -12.04
CA LYS A 60 5.26 19.94 -12.23
C LYS A 60 5.46 18.49 -12.64
N GLY A 61 5.16 17.55 -11.76
CA GLY A 61 5.11 16.14 -12.12
C GLY A 61 3.85 15.82 -12.96
N GLY A 62 3.84 14.62 -13.52
CA GLY A 62 2.64 13.99 -14.11
C GLY A 62 2.25 12.76 -13.29
N LEU A 63 1.16 12.12 -13.64
CA LEU A 63 0.80 10.81 -13.12
C LEU A 63 1.29 9.72 -14.08
N ASN A 64 1.76 8.59 -13.54
CA ASN A 64 1.98 7.39 -14.35
C ASN A 64 0.64 6.67 -14.63
N THR A 65 0.68 5.56 -15.38
CA THR A 65 -0.49 4.74 -15.70
C THR A 65 -1.22 4.20 -14.47
N ASP A 66 -0.50 4.02 -13.37
CA ASP A 66 -1.05 3.52 -12.10
C ASP A 66 -1.55 4.64 -11.19
N GLY A 67 -1.48 5.92 -11.62
CA GLY A 67 -1.94 7.07 -10.86
C GLY A 67 -0.93 7.59 -9.82
N TYR A 68 0.34 7.18 -9.87
CA TYR A 68 1.38 7.71 -8.99
C TYR A 68 2.03 8.97 -9.58
N PRO A 69 2.23 10.05 -8.80
CA PRO A 69 3.01 11.20 -9.22
C PRO A 69 4.44 10.83 -9.56
N GLN A 70 4.90 11.27 -10.73
CA GLN A 70 6.26 11.07 -11.21
C GLN A 70 6.84 12.35 -11.83
N VAL A 71 8.15 12.42 -11.89
CA VAL A 71 8.89 13.52 -12.54
C VAL A 71 9.86 12.97 -13.58
N ALA A 72 10.00 13.70 -14.67
CA ALA A 72 11.04 13.43 -15.67
C ALA A 72 12.33 14.13 -15.25
N LEU A 73 13.37 13.34 -14.96
CA LEU A 73 14.69 13.82 -14.56
C LEU A 73 15.75 13.31 -15.52
N TRP A 74 16.81 14.11 -15.68
CA TRP A 74 17.99 13.71 -16.41
C TRP A 74 19.02 13.15 -15.42
N VAL A 75 19.22 11.83 -15.41
CA VAL A 75 20.06 11.12 -14.45
C VAL A 75 21.09 10.27 -15.18
N GLY A 76 22.36 10.50 -14.89
CA GLY A 76 23.43 9.73 -15.53
C GLY A 76 23.48 9.88 -17.06
N GLY A 77 23.07 11.04 -17.60
CA GLY A 77 23.04 11.29 -19.05
C GLY A 77 21.78 10.78 -19.77
N GLU A 78 20.77 10.26 -19.03
CA GLU A 78 19.53 9.74 -19.59
C GLU A 78 18.30 10.39 -18.97
N GLY A 79 17.26 10.61 -19.79
CA GLY A 79 15.95 11.05 -19.31
C GLY A 79 15.18 9.87 -18.71
N ARG A 80 14.78 10.01 -17.43
CA ARG A 80 14.02 8.96 -16.71
C ARG A 80 12.82 9.53 -16.01
N ASN A 81 11.69 8.83 -16.10
CA ASN A 81 10.51 9.09 -15.29
C ASN A 81 10.63 8.35 -13.97
N ILE A 82 10.67 9.09 -12.87
CA ILE A 82 10.89 8.53 -11.54
C ILE A 82 9.69 8.87 -10.64
N PRO A 83 9.03 7.87 -10.02
CA PRO A 83 7.97 8.11 -9.05
C PRO A 83 8.48 8.88 -7.82
N ILE A 84 7.74 9.92 -7.41
CA ILE A 84 8.17 10.84 -6.34
C ILE A 84 8.32 10.12 -5.00
N HIS A 85 7.38 9.23 -4.65
CA HIS A 85 7.44 8.45 -3.41
C HIS A 85 8.73 7.61 -3.29
N ARG A 86 9.25 7.07 -4.42
CA ARG A 86 10.52 6.34 -4.43
C ARG A 86 11.73 7.25 -4.22
N LEU A 87 11.68 8.47 -4.74
CA LEU A 87 12.73 9.46 -4.47
C LEU A 87 12.75 9.85 -2.99
N VAL A 88 11.58 10.11 -2.41
CA VAL A 88 11.47 10.46 -0.99
C VAL A 88 11.99 9.32 -0.13
N LEU A 89 11.46 8.11 -0.27
CA LEU A 89 11.90 6.97 0.54
C LEU A 89 13.38 6.66 0.33
N GLY A 90 13.83 6.59 -0.90
CA GLY A 90 15.23 6.24 -1.21
C GLY A 90 16.24 7.22 -0.62
N LEU A 91 15.89 8.51 -0.51
CA LEU A 91 16.80 9.52 -0.01
C LEU A 91 16.66 9.80 1.50
N PHE A 92 15.47 9.66 2.07
CA PHE A 92 15.24 9.97 3.49
C PHE A 92 15.26 8.75 4.40
N VAL A 93 14.95 7.56 3.88
CA VAL A 93 14.96 6.31 4.65
C VAL A 93 16.11 5.39 4.22
N GLY A 94 16.43 5.39 2.93
CA GLY A 94 17.42 4.49 2.34
C GLY A 94 16.78 3.56 1.29
N PRO A 95 17.56 2.66 0.67
CA PRO A 95 17.05 1.72 -0.33
C PRO A 95 16.07 0.73 0.29
N PRO A 96 15.14 0.15 -0.51
CA PRO A 96 14.27 -0.91 -0.03
C PRO A 96 15.07 -2.15 0.36
N GLY A 97 14.62 -2.90 1.37
CA GLY A 97 15.06 -4.26 1.62
C GLY A 97 14.53 -5.23 0.55
N ASP A 98 15.03 -6.47 0.56
CA ASP A 98 14.62 -7.50 -0.40
C ASP A 98 13.09 -7.73 -0.35
N GLY A 99 12.46 -7.65 -1.53
CA GLY A 99 11.01 -7.83 -1.68
C GLY A 99 10.15 -6.71 -1.11
N GLN A 100 10.74 -5.59 -0.70
CA GLN A 100 9.98 -4.44 -0.24
C GLN A 100 9.56 -3.52 -1.39
N GLU A 101 8.38 -2.95 -1.24
CA GLU A 101 7.80 -1.93 -2.11
C GLU A 101 7.41 -0.69 -1.32
N ALA A 102 7.25 0.44 -2.01
CA ALA A 102 6.83 1.69 -1.39
C ALA A 102 5.33 1.65 -1.07
N ARG A 103 4.97 2.00 0.18
CA ARG A 103 3.60 2.02 0.69
C ARG A 103 3.18 3.43 1.03
N HIS A 104 1.92 3.78 0.75
CA HIS A 104 1.27 5.00 1.23
C HIS A 104 0.37 4.62 2.42
N LEU A 105 0.73 5.09 3.61
CA LEU A 105 0.08 4.69 4.86
C LEU A 105 -1.37 5.16 4.97
N ASP A 106 -1.74 6.24 4.28
CA ASP A 106 -3.12 6.76 4.17
C ASP A 106 -3.90 6.22 2.95
N GLY A 107 -3.27 5.37 2.13
CA GLY A 107 -3.86 4.83 0.89
C GLY A 107 -3.91 5.82 -0.27
N SER A 108 -3.46 7.07 -0.11
CA SER A 108 -3.45 8.10 -1.16
C SER A 108 -2.16 8.05 -1.96
N ARG A 109 -2.22 7.65 -3.22
CA ARG A 109 -1.07 7.61 -4.14
C ARG A 109 -0.42 8.98 -4.39
N THR A 110 -1.13 10.07 -4.10
CA THR A 110 -0.67 11.44 -4.33
C THR A 110 -0.04 12.09 -3.12
N ASN A 111 -0.19 11.51 -1.93
CA ASN A 111 0.42 12.03 -0.70
C ASN A 111 1.82 11.46 -0.51
N ASN A 112 2.81 12.11 -1.14
CA ASN A 112 4.21 11.67 -1.14
C ASN A 112 5.04 12.26 0.01
N ARG A 113 4.41 12.67 1.10
CA ARG A 113 5.11 13.14 2.30
C ARG A 113 5.84 11.97 2.98
N LEU A 114 7.03 12.22 3.51
CA LEU A 114 7.85 11.21 4.17
C LEU A 114 7.12 10.54 5.34
N ASP A 115 6.34 11.31 6.12
CA ASP A 115 5.55 10.82 7.25
C ASP A 115 4.38 9.88 6.83
N ASN A 116 4.02 9.89 5.54
CA ASN A 116 3.00 9.02 4.95
C ASN A 116 3.59 7.84 4.16
N LEU A 117 4.89 7.72 4.07
CA LEU A 117 5.55 6.71 3.24
C LEU A 117 6.34 5.71 4.08
N ALA A 118 6.32 4.45 3.68
CA ALA A 118 7.14 3.40 4.28
C ALA A 118 7.55 2.35 3.24
N TRP A 119 8.71 1.73 3.43
CA TRP A 119 9.02 0.47 2.79
C TRP A 119 8.26 -0.66 3.49
N GLY A 120 7.76 -1.62 2.75
CA GLY A 120 7.11 -2.78 3.31
C GLY A 120 6.88 -3.88 2.29
N THR A 121 6.49 -5.04 2.76
CA THR A 121 6.22 -6.21 1.93
C THR A 121 4.91 -6.05 1.15
N SER A 122 4.73 -6.82 0.07
CA SER A 122 3.48 -6.88 -0.69
C SER A 122 2.28 -7.30 0.20
N SER A 123 2.51 -8.16 1.19
CA SER A 123 1.48 -8.55 2.17
C SER A 123 1.01 -7.37 3.01
N GLU A 124 1.95 -6.56 3.53
CA GLU A 124 1.61 -5.35 4.30
C GLU A 124 0.87 -4.32 3.45
N ASN A 125 1.30 -4.12 2.19
CA ASN A 125 0.64 -3.23 1.24
C ASN A 125 -0.80 -3.70 0.93
N SER A 126 -1.01 -5.00 0.80
CA SER A 126 -2.35 -5.59 0.65
C SER A 126 -3.22 -5.36 1.89
N MET A 127 -2.64 -5.51 3.10
CA MET A 127 -3.36 -5.24 4.35
C MET A 127 -3.72 -3.75 4.52
N ASP A 128 -2.87 -2.83 4.06
CA ASP A 128 -3.21 -1.40 4.03
C ASP A 128 -4.40 -1.14 3.11
N SER A 129 -4.42 -1.76 1.92
CA SER A 129 -5.56 -1.67 1.01
C SER A 129 -6.86 -2.20 1.64
N VAL A 130 -6.79 -3.27 2.46
CA VAL A 130 -7.92 -3.76 3.25
C VAL A 130 -8.39 -2.72 4.28
N ARG A 131 -7.46 -2.13 5.04
CA ARG A 131 -7.77 -1.11 6.04
C ARG A 131 -8.41 0.14 5.43
N HIS A 132 -7.97 0.52 4.23
CA HIS A 132 -8.51 1.67 3.50
C HIS A 132 -9.79 1.35 2.71
N GLY A 133 -10.27 0.09 2.72
CA GLY A 133 -11.45 -0.33 1.96
C GLY A 133 -11.27 -0.29 0.43
N THR A 134 -10.02 -0.21 -0.06
CA THR A 134 -9.70 -0.13 -1.49
C THR A 134 -9.23 -1.45 -2.09
N HIS A 135 -9.10 -2.48 -1.25
CA HIS A 135 -8.68 -3.80 -1.74
C HIS A 135 -9.72 -4.36 -2.72
N PRO A 136 -9.30 -4.91 -3.89
CA PRO A 136 -10.22 -5.39 -4.91
C PRO A 136 -11.29 -6.38 -4.41
N LEU A 137 -10.98 -7.16 -3.39
CA LEU A 137 -11.94 -8.07 -2.75
C LEU A 137 -12.94 -7.35 -1.82
N LEU A 138 -12.74 -6.06 -1.53
CA LEU A 138 -13.66 -5.24 -0.72
C LEU A 138 -14.45 -4.25 -1.57
N VAL A 139 -14.04 -4.04 -2.82
CA VAL A 139 -14.68 -3.13 -3.76
C VAL A 139 -15.51 -3.96 -4.74
N GLY A 140 -16.81 -3.75 -4.75
CA GLY A 140 -17.74 -4.45 -5.63
C GLY A 140 -18.90 -5.07 -4.85
N ASP A 141 -20.06 -5.05 -5.47
CA ASP A 141 -21.31 -5.56 -4.87
C ASP A 141 -21.52 -7.05 -5.17
N GLU A 142 -20.68 -7.64 -6.03
CA GLU A 142 -20.77 -9.04 -6.44
C GLU A 142 -19.42 -9.75 -6.39
N CYS A 143 -19.46 -11.06 -6.18
CA CYS A 143 -18.28 -11.92 -6.29
C CYS A 143 -17.99 -12.28 -7.77
N HIS A 144 -16.85 -12.95 -8.03
CA HIS A 144 -16.46 -13.38 -9.38
C HIS A 144 -17.47 -14.31 -10.11
N ARG A 145 -18.47 -14.84 -9.38
CA ARG A 145 -19.57 -15.66 -9.94
C ARG A 145 -20.89 -14.91 -9.98
N GLY A 146 -20.89 -13.58 -9.76
CA GLY A 146 -22.08 -12.75 -9.77
C GLY A 146 -23.02 -12.91 -8.56
N HIS A 147 -22.57 -13.52 -7.46
CA HIS A 147 -23.38 -13.54 -6.24
C HIS A 147 -23.23 -12.21 -5.49
N PRO A 148 -24.31 -11.60 -4.98
CA PRO A 148 -24.23 -10.34 -4.26
C PRO A 148 -23.38 -10.50 -2.99
N LEU A 149 -22.57 -9.48 -2.72
CA LEU A 149 -21.73 -9.36 -1.52
C LEU A 149 -22.40 -8.43 -0.51
N ASP A 150 -23.62 -8.77 -0.09
CA ASP A 150 -24.38 -8.12 0.96
C ASP A 150 -23.98 -8.60 2.37
N GLU A 151 -24.62 -8.07 3.40
CA GLU A 151 -24.37 -8.43 4.81
C GLU A 151 -24.63 -9.92 5.08
N VAL A 152 -25.59 -10.53 4.40
CA VAL A 152 -25.99 -11.93 4.60
C VAL A 152 -25.01 -12.88 3.92
N ASN A 153 -24.58 -12.54 2.68
CA ASN A 153 -23.77 -13.41 1.84
C ASN A 153 -22.26 -13.15 1.96
N THR A 154 -21.85 -12.11 2.70
CA THR A 154 -20.43 -11.78 2.89
C THR A 154 -19.88 -12.37 4.18
N MET A 155 -18.69 -12.96 4.10
CA MET A 155 -17.85 -13.32 5.25
C MET A 155 -16.61 -12.45 5.21
N ILE A 156 -16.25 -11.87 6.35
CA ILE A 156 -14.99 -11.16 6.53
C ILE A 156 -13.96 -12.16 7.11
N GLU A 157 -12.89 -12.38 6.38
CA GLU A 157 -11.76 -13.20 6.80
C GLU A 157 -10.49 -12.35 6.79
N ALA A 158 -9.39 -12.83 7.37
CA ALA A 158 -8.12 -12.09 7.45
C ALA A 158 -7.61 -11.60 6.08
N ASN A 159 -7.95 -12.31 5.01
CA ASN A 159 -7.53 -11.99 3.63
C ASN A 159 -8.61 -11.24 2.81
N GLY A 160 -9.64 -10.68 3.46
CA GLY A 160 -10.71 -9.93 2.80
C GLY A 160 -12.08 -10.58 2.84
N ARG A 161 -12.99 -10.08 2.00
CA ARG A 161 -14.37 -10.59 1.91
C ARG A 161 -14.44 -11.90 1.11
N ARG A 162 -15.24 -12.84 1.59
CA ARG A 162 -15.58 -14.06 0.85
C ARG A 162 -17.09 -14.23 0.72
N CYS A 163 -17.51 -14.71 -0.44
CA CYS A 163 -18.89 -15.03 -0.72
C CYS A 163 -19.29 -16.37 -0.03
N ARG A 164 -20.31 -16.33 0.82
CA ARG A 164 -20.84 -17.52 1.52
C ARG A 164 -21.43 -18.55 0.54
N GLU A 165 -22.11 -18.09 -0.50
CA GLU A 165 -22.69 -18.98 -1.51
C GLU A 165 -21.62 -19.72 -2.32
N CYS A 166 -20.54 -19.01 -2.74
CA CYS A 166 -19.41 -19.66 -3.36
C CYS A 166 -18.77 -20.73 -2.44
N LYS A 167 -18.66 -20.46 -1.14
CA LYS A 167 -18.13 -21.42 -0.16
C LYS A 167 -19.06 -22.64 -0.01
N ARG A 168 -20.39 -22.45 -0.03
CA ARG A 168 -21.37 -23.54 0.01
C ARG A 168 -21.32 -24.41 -1.24
N ILE A 169 -21.25 -23.77 -2.42
CA ILE A 169 -21.14 -24.48 -3.70
C ILE A 169 -19.87 -25.32 -3.72
N TYR A 170 -18.70 -24.72 -3.41
CA TYR A 170 -17.43 -25.44 -3.35
C TYR A 170 -17.47 -26.63 -2.38
N SER A 171 -18.03 -26.46 -1.18
CA SER A 171 -18.15 -27.54 -0.20
C SER A 171 -19.04 -28.69 -0.68
N ARG A 172 -20.15 -28.38 -1.38
CA ARG A 172 -21.04 -29.38 -1.99
C ARG A 172 -20.35 -30.16 -3.11
N GLU A 173 -19.66 -29.45 -3.98
CA GLU A 173 -18.91 -30.06 -5.09
C GLU A 173 -17.78 -30.95 -4.58
N TYR A 174 -17.02 -30.48 -3.59
CA TYR A 174 -15.97 -31.26 -2.94
C TYR A 174 -16.51 -32.57 -2.31
N LYS A 175 -17.59 -32.46 -1.53
CA LYS A 175 -18.23 -33.66 -0.92
C LYS A 175 -18.75 -34.64 -1.98
N ARG A 176 -19.35 -34.13 -3.07
CA ARG A 176 -19.82 -34.99 -4.18
C ARG A 176 -18.64 -35.66 -4.88
N ALA A 177 -17.56 -34.96 -5.13
CA ALA A 177 -16.36 -35.53 -5.75
C ALA A 177 -15.69 -36.58 -4.85
N ALA A 178 -15.58 -36.31 -3.56
CA ALA A 178 -15.06 -37.28 -2.57
C ALA A 178 -15.89 -38.54 -2.53
N ARG A 179 -17.24 -38.43 -2.50
CA ARG A 179 -18.15 -39.59 -2.55
C ARG A 179 -18.02 -40.40 -3.83
N ARG A 180 -17.90 -39.75 -4.99
CA ARG A 180 -17.67 -40.45 -6.28
C ARG A 180 -16.36 -41.23 -6.26
N ARG A 181 -15.28 -40.65 -5.73
CA ARG A 181 -13.99 -41.35 -5.61
C ARG A 181 -14.08 -42.56 -4.70
N TYR A 182 -14.76 -42.43 -3.57
CA TYR A 182 -14.98 -43.52 -2.64
C TYR A 182 -15.74 -44.69 -3.29
N LEU A 183 -16.89 -44.42 -3.95
CA LEU A 183 -17.68 -45.42 -4.65
C LEU A 183 -16.93 -46.07 -5.82
N ALA A 184 -16.10 -45.32 -6.52
CA ALA A 184 -15.28 -45.88 -7.60
C ALA A 184 -14.19 -46.84 -7.07
N GLN A 185 -13.63 -46.57 -5.88
CA GLN A 185 -12.67 -47.45 -5.23
C GLN A 185 -13.33 -48.76 -4.73
N GLU A 186 -14.54 -48.69 -4.16
CA GLU A 186 -15.29 -49.87 -3.75
C GLU A 186 -15.64 -50.78 -4.95
N ALA A 187 -16.02 -50.17 -6.10
CA ALA A 187 -16.36 -50.91 -7.32
C ALA A 187 -15.16 -51.62 -7.99
N LEU A 188 -13.93 -51.16 -7.71
CA LEU A 188 -12.70 -51.79 -8.23
C LEU A 188 -12.11 -52.84 -7.28
N GLY A 189 -12.57 -52.87 -6.03
CA GLY A 189 -12.11 -53.82 -5.02
C GLY A 189 -13.03 -55.02 -4.79
N SER A 190 -14.13 -55.10 -5.56
CA SER A 190 -15.07 -56.26 -5.60
C SER A 190 -14.81 -57.12 -6.82
#